data_05c062644f242ecf67e245acb10bba9b
#
_entry.id   05c062644f242ecf67e245acb10bba9b
#
_cell.length_a   1.000
_cell.length_b   1.000
_cell.length_c   1.000
_cell.angle_alpha   90.00
_cell.angle_beta   90.00
_cell.angle_gamma   90.00
#
_symmetry.space_group_name_H-M   'P 1'
#
loop_
_entity.id
_entity.type
_entity.pdbx_description
1 polymer ?
#
loop_
_entity_poly.entity_id
_entity_poly.type
_entity_poly.pdbx_seq_one_letter_code
_entity_poly.pdbx_strand_id
1 'polypeptide(L)'
;YDGPISRAVAFEGLLSQGERFIERLTAGFAEEHDNAQLVHIATDGESYGHHHKNGDMALAYCLRHIEENELTQLTNYGEYLSLFEPEYEVEIHENSSWSCVHGVERWRSNCGCHTGGEGHWHQKWREPLRTALDNARDTMIEVFEKGMSKFVADPWAMRNEYIEVILDRSKPNLNKFLRKFIDKKLNDEDRTHVMRMMEMQRNAMLMYTSCGWFFNDISGIETLQILQYACRAIQLGESESDYRFEERFLEDLSRAESNVITEGTGKDIYLKHIKPYQLSLTQVGMHYAVASLFADKPQSLTVLNYDCNSIFFERKSAGMQKLAYGTTQVKSKVTTSNKEFSFVVLYLGQHHLIGGTSKRLSTKEFEPIATALNKAFEQSNIAQVVDIIKESFKAHTFSFFGMFKDEQMKLVNQYLAQSEELAYDSYRKIYDRNYNILNVMKVENLQIPPTLKQNIEDVINIEFKDLLANGNFSIQKMDELCDEVLKWNIKLNEDLLNAKLNDKLDEMFKVYLKDNSNHQVLNDILETIRLFKKVNLSPILVNLQNSVFELSRAMISKSKTPVDNHQRMADTLETIASEINIDLSYIKQQVVA
;
A
#
# COMPACT_ATOMS: atom_id res chain seq x y z
N TYR A 1 15.76 -23.55 -17.82
CA TYR A 1 15.23 -23.92 -16.50
C TYR A 1 14.62 -25.32 -16.53
N ASP A 2 14.60 -26.00 -15.39
CA ASP A 2 13.98 -27.33 -15.30
C ASP A 2 12.46 -27.20 -15.12
N GLY A 3 11.71 -27.43 -16.19
CA GLY A 3 10.25 -27.37 -16.20
C GLY A 3 9.59 -28.47 -15.35
N PRO A 4 10.03 -29.74 -15.43
CA PRO A 4 9.53 -30.82 -14.60
C PRO A 4 9.68 -30.57 -13.10
N ILE A 5 10.83 -30.05 -12.63
CA ILE A 5 11.01 -29.71 -11.21
C ILE A 5 10.13 -28.52 -10.83
N SER A 6 10.09 -27.47 -11.64
CA SER A 6 9.22 -26.29 -11.42
C SER A 6 7.76 -26.69 -11.30
N ARG A 7 7.28 -27.59 -12.16
CA ARG A 7 5.92 -28.14 -12.11
C ARG A 7 5.68 -28.96 -10.84
N ALA A 8 6.66 -29.78 -10.44
CA ALA A 8 6.55 -30.60 -9.24
C ALA A 8 6.49 -29.74 -7.96
N VAL A 9 7.22 -28.62 -7.93
CA VAL A 9 7.11 -27.61 -6.85
C VAL A 9 5.71 -27.02 -6.81
N ALA A 10 5.18 -26.60 -7.96
CA ALA A 10 3.91 -25.90 -8.03
C ALA A 10 2.67 -26.81 -7.79
N PHE A 11 2.70 -28.06 -8.30
CA PHE A 11 1.48 -28.88 -8.43
C PHE A 11 1.59 -30.32 -7.90
N GLU A 12 2.80 -30.83 -7.62
CA GLU A 12 3.00 -32.24 -7.28
C GLU A 12 3.49 -32.45 -5.85
N GLY A 13 3.45 -31.39 -5.01
CA GLY A 13 3.76 -31.46 -3.58
C GLY A 13 5.23 -31.73 -3.28
N LEU A 14 6.16 -31.39 -4.18
CA LEU A 14 7.61 -31.62 -3.98
C LEU A 14 8.15 -30.93 -2.73
N LEU A 15 7.58 -29.79 -2.32
CA LEU A 15 7.98 -29.05 -1.11
C LEU A 15 7.53 -29.71 0.20
N SER A 16 6.83 -30.86 0.16
CA SER A 16 6.48 -31.62 1.38
C SER A 16 7.66 -32.34 2.00
N GLN A 17 8.74 -32.54 1.24
CA GLN A 17 9.96 -33.27 1.67
C GLN A 17 11.20 -32.54 1.12
N GLY A 18 11.97 -31.91 2.00
CA GLY A 18 13.17 -31.17 1.62
C GLY A 18 14.24 -32.04 0.95
N GLU A 19 14.46 -33.26 1.44
CA GLU A 19 15.40 -34.22 0.87
C GLU A 19 15.07 -34.52 -0.60
N ARG A 20 13.81 -34.82 -0.89
CA ARG A 20 13.35 -35.11 -2.25
C ARG A 20 13.50 -33.91 -3.18
N PHE A 21 13.36 -32.71 -2.63
CA PHE A 21 13.59 -31.49 -3.41
C PHE A 21 15.07 -31.33 -3.79
N ILE A 22 15.98 -31.62 -2.85
CA ILE A 22 17.44 -31.64 -3.09
C ILE A 22 17.81 -32.70 -4.14
N GLU A 23 17.35 -33.93 -3.97
CA GLU A 23 17.61 -35.03 -4.93
C GLU A 23 17.17 -34.64 -6.35
N ARG A 24 16.02 -34.02 -6.48
CA ARG A 24 15.51 -33.60 -7.81
C ARG A 24 16.36 -32.48 -8.42
N LEU A 25 16.81 -31.49 -7.62
CA LEU A 25 17.67 -30.40 -8.11
C LEU A 25 19.06 -30.92 -8.50
N THR A 26 19.67 -31.76 -7.68
CA THR A 26 21.01 -32.34 -7.95
C THR A 26 20.99 -33.30 -9.12
N ALA A 27 19.91 -34.05 -9.31
CA ALA A 27 19.73 -34.93 -10.49
C ALA A 27 19.55 -34.16 -11.81
N GLY A 28 19.37 -32.83 -11.77
CA GLY A 28 19.32 -31.98 -12.94
C GLY A 28 20.68 -31.75 -13.62
N PHE A 29 21.80 -32.08 -12.96
CA PHE A 29 23.14 -32.05 -13.56
C PHE A 29 23.39 -33.29 -14.41
N ALA A 30 23.96 -33.11 -15.60
CA ALA A 30 24.35 -34.21 -16.47
C ALA A 30 25.76 -34.72 -16.10
N GLU A 31 25.92 -36.04 -16.10
CA GLU A 31 27.19 -36.71 -15.69
C GLU A 31 28.34 -36.55 -16.69
N GLU A 32 28.06 -36.23 -17.96
CA GLU A 32 29.04 -36.26 -19.06
C GLU A 32 29.30 -34.90 -19.71
N HIS A 33 29.41 -33.82 -18.92
CA HIS A 33 29.72 -32.47 -19.47
C HIS A 33 30.97 -31.87 -18.82
N ASP A 34 31.94 -31.49 -19.65
CA ASP A 34 33.18 -30.82 -19.21
C ASP A 34 32.97 -29.31 -18.89
N ASN A 35 31.80 -28.76 -19.23
CA ASN A 35 31.47 -27.32 -19.05
C ASN A 35 30.72 -27.09 -17.73
N ALA A 36 30.83 -25.88 -17.20
CA ALA A 36 30.05 -25.45 -16.03
C ALA A 36 28.55 -25.53 -16.33
N GLN A 37 27.84 -26.23 -15.42
CA GLN A 37 26.38 -26.42 -15.56
C GLN A 37 25.63 -25.57 -14.54
N LEU A 38 24.45 -25.05 -14.93
CA LEU A 38 23.54 -24.33 -14.07
C LEU A 38 22.18 -25.02 -14.04
N VAL A 39 21.79 -25.56 -12.90
CA VAL A 39 20.43 -26.05 -12.67
C VAL A 39 19.62 -24.97 -11.98
N HIS A 40 18.49 -24.61 -12.58
CA HIS A 40 17.60 -23.62 -11.99
C HIS A 40 16.13 -23.92 -12.29
N ILE A 41 15.25 -23.41 -11.43
CA ILE A 41 13.80 -23.55 -11.53
C ILE A 41 13.15 -22.17 -11.60
N ALA A 42 11.93 -22.12 -12.14
CA ALA A 42 11.09 -20.94 -12.16
C ALA A 42 9.73 -21.27 -11.56
N THR A 43 9.38 -20.64 -10.44
CA THR A 43 8.15 -20.86 -9.70
C THR A 43 7.58 -19.54 -9.19
N ASP A 44 6.28 -19.51 -8.90
CA ASP A 44 5.68 -18.39 -8.20
C ASP A 44 6.24 -18.30 -6.78
N GLY A 45 6.52 -17.08 -6.29
CA GLY A 45 7.00 -16.86 -4.92
C GLY A 45 6.01 -17.37 -3.87
N GLU A 46 4.72 -17.30 -4.16
CA GLU A 46 3.63 -17.80 -3.33
C GLU A 46 3.67 -19.31 -3.12
N SER A 47 4.38 -20.07 -3.94
CA SER A 47 4.57 -21.51 -3.74
C SER A 47 5.24 -21.85 -2.40
N TYR A 48 6.10 -20.95 -1.90
CA TYR A 48 6.89 -21.14 -0.68
C TYR A 48 6.23 -20.56 0.57
N GLY A 49 5.01 -21.00 0.89
CA GLY A 49 4.32 -20.63 2.13
C GLY A 49 2.83 -20.39 1.94
N HIS A 50 2.41 -19.67 0.90
CA HIS A 50 1.00 -19.40 0.64
C HIS A 50 0.28 -20.60 0.02
N HIS A 51 0.78 -21.13 -1.10
CA HIS A 51 0.19 -22.30 -1.74
C HIS A 51 0.55 -23.61 -1.05
N HIS A 52 1.78 -23.74 -0.56
CA HIS A 52 2.26 -24.91 0.15
C HIS A 52 2.75 -24.52 1.55
N LYS A 53 1.92 -24.84 2.55
CA LYS A 53 2.27 -24.61 3.97
C LYS A 53 3.64 -25.24 4.28
N ASN A 54 4.54 -24.48 4.92
CA ASN A 54 5.92 -24.84 5.22
C ASN A 54 6.83 -25.05 3.98
N GLY A 55 6.44 -24.58 2.79
CA GLY A 55 7.28 -24.62 1.60
C GLY A 55 8.56 -23.78 1.72
N ASP A 56 8.51 -22.72 2.48
CA ASP A 56 9.65 -21.87 2.88
C ASP A 56 10.66 -22.67 3.72
N MET A 57 10.18 -23.50 4.64
CA MET A 57 11.02 -24.39 5.45
C MET A 57 11.73 -25.44 4.59
N ALA A 58 11.04 -26.01 3.60
CA ALA A 58 11.64 -26.97 2.66
C ALA A 58 12.73 -26.31 1.80
N LEU A 59 12.52 -25.05 1.36
CA LEU A 59 13.53 -24.30 0.63
C LEU A 59 14.73 -23.98 1.52
N ALA A 60 14.52 -23.49 2.73
CA ALA A 60 15.59 -23.16 3.68
C ALA A 60 16.43 -24.42 4.02
N TYR A 61 15.76 -25.54 4.26
CA TYR A 61 16.44 -26.84 4.48
C TYR A 61 17.25 -27.26 3.26
N CYS A 62 16.69 -27.14 2.06
CA CYS A 62 17.35 -27.47 0.81
C CYS A 62 18.66 -26.68 0.63
N LEU A 63 18.59 -25.35 0.76
CA LEU A 63 19.74 -24.46 0.59
C LEU A 63 20.83 -24.78 1.62
N ARG A 64 20.46 -24.91 2.89
CA ARG A 64 21.39 -25.23 3.97
C ARG A 64 22.05 -26.62 3.77
N HIS A 65 21.28 -27.62 3.40
CA HIS A 65 21.81 -28.98 3.18
C HIS A 65 22.78 -29.03 2.00
N ILE A 66 22.52 -28.29 0.92
CA ILE A 66 23.43 -28.19 -0.23
C ILE A 66 24.76 -27.57 0.20
N GLU A 67 24.75 -26.52 1.01
CA GLU A 67 25.95 -25.83 1.50
C GLU A 67 26.73 -26.71 2.51
N GLU A 68 26.05 -27.27 3.53
CA GLU A 68 26.69 -28.06 4.58
C GLU A 68 27.32 -29.37 4.07
N ASN A 69 26.78 -29.94 2.99
CA ASN A 69 27.30 -31.19 2.41
C ASN A 69 28.09 -30.94 1.11
N GLU A 70 28.35 -29.70 0.76
CA GLU A 70 29.13 -29.32 -0.44
C GLU A 70 28.64 -30.03 -1.72
N LEU A 71 27.30 -30.20 -1.85
CA LEU A 71 26.72 -30.96 -2.98
C LEU A 71 26.88 -30.22 -4.30
N THR A 72 26.76 -28.91 -4.27
CA THR A 72 26.96 -27.99 -5.40
C THR A 72 27.09 -26.56 -4.87
N GLN A 73 27.51 -25.64 -5.73
CA GLN A 73 27.61 -24.24 -5.37
C GLN A 73 26.26 -23.51 -5.59
N LEU A 74 25.75 -22.84 -4.55
CA LEU A 74 24.62 -21.93 -4.69
C LEU A 74 25.09 -20.65 -5.37
N THR A 75 24.33 -20.16 -6.34
CA THR A 75 24.65 -18.95 -7.09
C THR A 75 23.39 -18.21 -7.53
N ASN A 76 23.57 -17.06 -8.14
CA ASN A 76 22.55 -16.30 -8.85
C ASN A 76 23.01 -16.01 -10.29
N TYR A 77 22.09 -15.56 -11.16
CA TYR A 77 22.43 -15.34 -12.58
C TYR A 77 23.55 -14.31 -12.76
N GLY A 78 23.59 -13.24 -11.93
CA GLY A 78 24.62 -12.21 -12.02
C GLY A 78 26.01 -12.77 -11.74
N GLU A 79 26.17 -13.56 -10.68
CA GLU A 79 27.42 -14.22 -10.32
C GLU A 79 27.82 -15.26 -11.36
N TYR A 80 26.89 -16.14 -11.75
CA TYR A 80 27.17 -17.16 -12.77
C TYR A 80 27.66 -16.55 -14.07
N LEU A 81 26.97 -15.51 -14.58
CA LEU A 81 27.36 -14.84 -15.83
C LEU A 81 28.67 -14.04 -15.70
N SER A 82 29.09 -13.66 -14.50
CA SER A 82 30.40 -13.02 -14.26
C SER A 82 31.56 -14.02 -14.33
N LEU A 83 31.28 -15.29 -14.05
CA LEU A 83 32.26 -16.37 -14.04
C LEU A 83 32.33 -17.13 -15.38
N PHE A 84 31.17 -17.25 -16.05
CA PHE A 84 31.03 -18.02 -17.28
C PHE A 84 30.32 -17.17 -18.33
N GLU A 85 31.01 -16.83 -19.40
CA GLU A 85 30.42 -16.10 -20.52
C GLU A 85 29.44 -17.00 -21.27
N PRO A 86 28.26 -16.47 -21.71
CA PRO A 86 27.33 -17.23 -22.53
C PRO A 86 27.93 -17.57 -23.88
N GLU A 87 27.91 -18.85 -24.23
CA GLU A 87 28.44 -19.36 -25.51
C GLU A 87 27.36 -19.49 -26.58
N TYR A 88 26.10 -19.49 -26.20
CA TYR A 88 24.96 -19.72 -27.07
C TYR A 88 23.92 -18.62 -26.94
N GLU A 89 23.34 -18.23 -28.05
CA GLU A 89 22.15 -17.40 -28.11
C GLU A 89 20.88 -18.28 -28.07
N VAL A 90 19.82 -17.77 -27.46
CA VAL A 90 18.52 -18.44 -27.42
C VAL A 90 17.51 -17.64 -28.24
N GLU A 91 16.65 -18.36 -28.98
CA GLU A 91 15.50 -17.78 -29.64
C GLU A 91 14.25 -17.98 -28.81
N ILE A 92 13.51 -16.87 -28.56
CA ILE A 92 12.26 -16.93 -27.83
C ILE A 92 11.20 -17.58 -28.71
N HIS A 93 10.55 -18.63 -28.21
CA HIS A 93 9.40 -19.23 -28.89
C HIS A 93 8.21 -18.28 -28.78
N GLU A 94 7.94 -17.57 -29.90
CA GLU A 94 6.91 -16.56 -29.99
C GLU A 94 5.50 -17.12 -29.72
N ASN A 95 4.61 -16.26 -29.23
CA ASN A 95 3.21 -16.58 -28.90
C ASN A 95 3.04 -17.76 -27.95
N SER A 96 3.97 -17.95 -27.04
CA SER A 96 3.92 -18.97 -25.99
C SER A 96 3.79 -18.36 -24.60
N SER A 97 3.26 -19.14 -23.67
CA SER A 97 3.24 -18.81 -22.25
C SER A 97 3.18 -20.08 -21.41
N TRP A 98 3.69 -20.01 -20.18
CA TRP A 98 3.68 -21.16 -19.27
C TRP A 98 2.26 -21.50 -18.73
N SER A 99 1.32 -20.54 -18.76
CA SER A 99 -0.01 -20.68 -18.16
C SER A 99 -1.15 -20.87 -19.15
N CYS A 100 -0.85 -21.01 -20.45
CA CYS A 100 -1.83 -21.26 -21.49
C CYS A 100 -1.28 -22.22 -22.56
N VAL A 101 -1.84 -23.43 -22.62
CA VAL A 101 -1.44 -24.45 -23.60
C VAL A 101 -1.74 -24.04 -25.06
N HIS A 102 -2.56 -23.01 -25.26
CA HIS A 102 -2.89 -22.43 -26.55
C HIS A 102 -2.00 -21.22 -26.91
N GLY A 103 -0.82 -21.13 -26.31
CA GLY A 103 0.09 -20.00 -26.50
C GLY A 103 -0.29 -18.80 -25.66
N VAL A 104 -0.80 -17.74 -26.26
CA VAL A 104 -1.22 -16.49 -25.56
C VAL A 104 -2.73 -16.25 -25.61
N GLU A 105 -3.52 -17.27 -25.98
CA GLU A 105 -4.96 -17.13 -26.17
C GLU A 105 -5.72 -16.76 -24.89
N ARG A 106 -5.19 -17.08 -23.70
CA ARG A 106 -5.75 -16.66 -22.42
C ARG A 106 -6.00 -15.14 -22.37
N TRP A 107 -5.19 -14.35 -23.04
CA TRP A 107 -5.23 -12.88 -22.99
C TRP A 107 -5.99 -12.24 -24.15
N ARG A 108 -6.62 -13.03 -25.01
CA ARG A 108 -7.34 -12.48 -26.17
C ARG A 108 -8.53 -13.30 -26.67
N SER A 109 -8.77 -14.50 -26.12
CA SER A 109 -9.85 -15.35 -26.61
C SER A 109 -10.45 -16.25 -25.55
N ASN A 110 -11.56 -16.90 -25.90
CA ASN A 110 -12.20 -17.92 -25.09
C ASN A 110 -11.51 -19.28 -25.23
N CYS A 111 -10.26 -19.39 -24.84
CA CYS A 111 -9.46 -20.62 -24.98
C CYS A 111 -9.78 -21.71 -23.95
N GLY A 112 -10.61 -21.43 -22.96
CA GLY A 112 -10.98 -22.38 -21.91
C GLY A 112 -9.96 -22.51 -20.77
N CYS A 113 -8.75 -21.91 -20.85
CA CYS A 113 -7.79 -21.91 -19.75
C CYS A 113 -8.32 -21.08 -18.57
N HIS A 114 -8.40 -21.70 -17.38
CA HIS A 114 -8.95 -21.09 -16.17
C HIS A 114 -8.16 -21.51 -14.91
N THR A 115 -8.40 -20.86 -13.78
CA THR A 115 -7.75 -21.09 -12.47
C THR A 115 -8.77 -21.47 -11.39
N GLY A 116 -9.70 -22.37 -11.67
CA GLY A 116 -10.84 -22.69 -10.81
C GLY A 116 -12.14 -22.04 -11.33
N GLY A 117 -13.05 -21.69 -10.45
CA GLY A 117 -14.39 -21.18 -10.77
C GLY A 117 -15.46 -22.28 -10.91
N GLU A 118 -16.71 -21.88 -11.17
CA GLU A 118 -17.81 -22.80 -11.35
C GLU A 118 -17.70 -23.54 -12.70
N GLY A 119 -18.11 -24.81 -12.74
CA GLY A 119 -17.93 -25.65 -13.95
C GLY A 119 -18.67 -25.17 -15.21
N HIS A 120 -19.61 -24.23 -15.06
CA HIS A 120 -20.34 -23.64 -16.18
C HIS A 120 -19.78 -22.29 -16.66
N TRP A 121 -18.75 -21.75 -15.97
CA TRP A 121 -18.16 -20.47 -16.32
C TRP A 121 -17.39 -20.55 -17.63
N HIS A 122 -17.47 -19.48 -18.44
CA HIS A 122 -16.80 -19.33 -19.72
C HIS A 122 -15.83 -18.14 -19.71
N GLN A 123 -14.97 -18.10 -20.75
CA GLN A 123 -13.96 -17.05 -20.91
C GLN A 123 -14.26 -16.11 -22.10
N LYS A 124 -15.52 -16.06 -22.55
CA LYS A 124 -15.96 -15.25 -23.72
C LYS A 124 -15.75 -13.76 -23.52
N TRP A 125 -15.73 -13.29 -22.28
CA TRP A 125 -15.49 -11.89 -21.92
C TRP A 125 -14.08 -11.37 -22.30
N ARG A 126 -13.11 -12.27 -22.46
CA ARG A 126 -11.70 -11.92 -22.71
C ARG A 126 -11.50 -11.20 -24.06
N GLU A 127 -12.11 -11.68 -25.12
CA GLU A 127 -11.98 -11.10 -26.46
C GLU A 127 -12.59 -9.69 -26.55
N PRO A 128 -13.85 -9.43 -26.14
CA PRO A 128 -14.41 -8.08 -26.15
C PRO A 128 -13.63 -7.10 -25.27
N LEU A 129 -13.16 -7.53 -24.08
CA LEU A 129 -12.30 -6.71 -23.23
C LEU A 129 -11.01 -6.34 -23.97
N ARG A 130 -10.35 -7.31 -24.61
CA ARG A 130 -9.13 -7.06 -25.37
C ARG A 130 -9.38 -6.10 -26.51
N THR A 131 -10.45 -6.29 -27.26
CA THR A 131 -10.85 -5.42 -28.38
C THR A 131 -11.10 -3.98 -27.91
N ALA A 132 -11.81 -3.81 -26.81
CA ALA A 132 -12.07 -2.49 -26.23
C ALA A 132 -10.77 -1.75 -25.87
N LEU A 133 -9.83 -2.45 -25.24
CA LEU A 133 -8.53 -1.88 -24.86
C LEU A 133 -7.65 -1.59 -26.08
N ASP A 134 -7.62 -2.48 -27.09
CA ASP A 134 -6.84 -2.28 -28.31
C ASP A 134 -7.36 -1.06 -29.10
N ASN A 135 -8.68 -0.92 -29.28
CA ASN A 135 -9.29 0.24 -29.93
C ASN A 135 -8.97 1.56 -29.19
N ALA A 136 -9.04 1.54 -27.86
CA ALA A 136 -8.69 2.71 -27.04
C ALA A 136 -7.20 3.05 -27.18
N ARG A 137 -6.31 2.06 -27.09
CA ARG A 137 -4.86 2.23 -27.26
C ARG A 137 -4.50 2.83 -28.61
N ASP A 138 -5.03 2.27 -29.70
CA ASP A 138 -4.69 2.69 -31.05
C ASP A 138 -5.09 4.15 -31.29
N THR A 139 -6.26 4.56 -30.80
CA THR A 139 -6.66 5.97 -30.83
C THR A 139 -5.76 6.86 -29.93
N MET A 140 -5.31 6.35 -28.76
CA MET A 140 -4.38 7.08 -27.89
C MET A 140 -3.01 7.27 -28.52
N ILE A 141 -2.55 6.34 -29.38
CA ILE A 141 -1.32 6.48 -30.18
C ILE A 141 -1.41 7.70 -31.09
N GLU A 142 -2.48 7.82 -31.86
CA GLU A 142 -2.71 8.95 -32.77
C GLU A 142 -2.74 10.29 -32.01
N VAL A 143 -3.46 10.34 -30.89
CA VAL A 143 -3.53 11.54 -30.03
C VAL A 143 -2.16 11.89 -29.46
N PHE A 144 -1.41 10.89 -29.01
CA PHE A 144 -0.07 11.07 -28.44
C PHE A 144 0.90 11.63 -29.49
N GLU A 145 1.00 11.01 -30.65
CA GLU A 145 1.91 11.45 -31.71
C GLU A 145 1.58 12.88 -32.17
N LYS A 146 0.30 13.16 -32.44
CA LYS A 146 -0.17 14.50 -32.84
C LYS A 146 0.05 15.54 -31.74
N GLY A 147 -0.22 15.19 -30.49
CA GLY A 147 -0.08 16.09 -29.34
C GLY A 147 1.39 16.43 -29.06
N MET A 148 2.26 15.43 -29.12
CA MET A 148 3.67 15.56 -28.76
C MET A 148 4.56 16.10 -29.88
N SER A 149 4.19 15.93 -31.15
CA SER A 149 4.97 16.42 -32.33
C SER A 149 5.25 17.94 -32.28
N LYS A 150 4.45 18.70 -31.53
CA LYS A 150 4.64 20.15 -31.30
C LYS A 150 5.84 20.46 -30.36
N PHE A 151 6.32 19.48 -29.63
CA PHE A 151 7.29 19.64 -28.54
C PHE A 151 8.59 18.90 -28.80
N VAL A 152 8.51 17.71 -29.37
CA VAL A 152 9.66 16.81 -29.58
C VAL A 152 9.64 16.21 -30.98
N ALA A 153 10.83 15.95 -31.51
CA ALA A 153 10.97 15.29 -32.82
C ALA A 153 10.62 13.80 -32.76
N ASP A 154 10.98 13.13 -31.67
CA ASP A 154 10.66 11.73 -31.41
C ASP A 154 9.91 11.57 -30.07
N PRO A 155 8.56 11.58 -30.10
CA PRO A 155 7.74 11.37 -28.90
C PRO A 155 7.97 10.01 -28.24
N TRP A 156 8.28 8.97 -29.03
CA TRP A 156 8.45 7.61 -28.52
C TRP A 156 9.76 7.44 -27.75
N ALA A 157 10.85 8.07 -28.20
CA ALA A 157 12.08 8.10 -27.45
C ALA A 157 11.87 8.74 -26.07
N MET A 158 11.16 9.89 -26.02
CA MET A 158 10.82 10.53 -24.75
C MET A 158 9.96 9.64 -23.85
N ARG A 159 8.95 8.96 -24.42
CA ARG A 159 8.08 8.04 -23.67
C ARG A 159 8.87 6.86 -23.12
N ASN A 160 9.80 6.29 -23.86
CA ASN A 160 10.58 5.13 -23.41
C ASN A 160 11.50 5.44 -22.24
N GLU A 161 11.97 6.68 -22.13
CA GLU A 161 12.76 7.13 -20.98
C GLU A 161 11.95 7.72 -19.81
N TYR A 162 10.62 7.77 -19.93
CA TYR A 162 9.75 8.33 -18.89
C TYR A 162 9.83 7.59 -17.54
N ILE A 163 10.40 6.39 -17.52
CA ILE A 163 10.70 5.65 -16.30
C ILE A 163 11.55 6.48 -15.31
N GLU A 164 12.45 7.35 -15.78
CA GLU A 164 13.24 8.23 -14.93
C GLU A 164 12.35 9.14 -14.07
N VAL A 165 11.22 9.62 -14.62
CA VAL A 165 10.26 10.46 -13.90
C VAL A 165 9.35 9.62 -12.99
N ILE A 166 9.04 8.37 -13.38
CA ILE A 166 8.23 7.46 -12.55
C ILE A 166 8.98 7.12 -11.26
N LEU A 167 10.29 6.87 -11.34
CA LEU A 167 11.14 6.52 -10.20
C LEU A 167 11.41 7.72 -9.27
N ASP A 168 11.57 8.92 -9.85
CA ASP A 168 11.76 10.16 -9.09
C ASP A 168 10.93 11.31 -9.68
N ARG A 169 9.79 11.61 -9.04
CA ARG A 169 8.87 12.71 -9.42
C ARG A 169 9.27 14.07 -8.85
N SER A 170 10.46 14.21 -8.31
CA SER A 170 10.94 15.48 -7.79
C SER A 170 11.00 16.55 -8.90
N LYS A 171 10.74 17.81 -8.52
CA LYS A 171 10.77 18.94 -9.46
C LYS A 171 12.12 19.10 -10.18
N PRO A 172 13.29 18.91 -9.52
CA PRO A 172 14.59 18.94 -10.21
C PRO A 172 14.71 17.86 -11.29
N ASN A 173 14.35 16.61 -10.96
CA ASN A 173 14.43 15.49 -11.90
C ASN A 173 13.46 15.67 -13.08
N LEU A 174 12.22 16.05 -12.82
CA LEU A 174 11.26 16.36 -13.88
C LEU A 174 11.79 17.47 -14.82
N ASN A 175 12.37 18.53 -14.27
CA ASN A 175 12.94 19.59 -15.09
C ASN A 175 14.15 19.12 -15.92
N LYS A 176 15.00 18.24 -15.37
CA LYS A 176 16.11 17.61 -16.10
C LYS A 176 15.58 16.78 -17.26
N PHE A 177 14.60 15.91 -17.01
CA PHE A 177 13.97 15.07 -18.04
C PHE A 177 13.35 15.90 -19.16
N LEU A 178 12.56 16.92 -18.84
CA LEU A 178 11.94 17.78 -19.86
C LEU A 178 12.98 18.50 -20.73
N ARG A 179 14.07 19.00 -20.15
CA ARG A 179 15.17 19.66 -20.89
C ARG A 179 15.96 18.72 -21.77
N LYS A 180 15.99 17.42 -21.49
CA LYS A 180 16.66 16.41 -22.30
C LYS A 180 16.01 16.24 -23.68
N PHE A 181 14.70 16.44 -23.77
CA PHE A 181 13.91 16.18 -24.97
C PHE A 181 13.31 17.44 -25.60
N ILE A 182 13.14 18.52 -24.85
CA ILE A 182 12.42 19.71 -25.26
C ILE A 182 13.32 20.94 -25.13
N ASP A 183 13.75 21.49 -26.26
CA ASP A 183 14.67 22.65 -26.29
C ASP A 183 13.99 23.97 -25.91
N LYS A 184 12.69 24.09 -26.18
CA LYS A 184 11.93 25.32 -25.86
C LYS A 184 11.51 25.37 -24.38
N LYS A 185 11.44 26.59 -23.85
CA LYS A 185 10.87 26.81 -22.52
C LYS A 185 9.36 26.55 -22.54
N LEU A 186 8.90 25.57 -21.76
CA LEU A 186 7.48 25.26 -21.58
C LEU A 186 6.83 26.25 -20.60
N ASN A 187 5.64 26.73 -20.94
CA ASN A 187 4.74 27.34 -19.98
C ASN A 187 4.02 26.25 -19.15
N ASP A 188 3.19 26.62 -18.19
CA ASP A 188 2.53 25.67 -17.29
C ASP A 188 1.48 24.80 -18.02
N GLU A 189 0.82 25.33 -19.04
CA GLU A 189 -0.17 24.58 -19.85
C GLU A 189 0.54 23.54 -20.74
N ASP A 190 1.59 23.96 -21.46
CA ASP A 190 2.40 23.05 -22.27
C ASP A 190 3.01 21.93 -21.41
N ARG A 191 3.54 22.27 -20.22
CA ARG A 191 4.07 21.30 -19.28
C ARG A 191 3.02 20.29 -18.85
N THR A 192 1.83 20.77 -18.51
CA THR A 192 0.70 19.93 -18.11
C THR A 192 0.27 19.02 -19.25
N HIS A 193 0.20 19.55 -20.46
CA HIS A 193 -0.11 18.77 -21.67
C HIS A 193 0.89 17.63 -21.87
N VAL A 194 2.19 17.93 -21.88
CA VAL A 194 3.26 16.91 -22.02
C VAL A 194 3.14 15.84 -20.94
N MET A 195 2.96 16.23 -19.67
CA MET A 195 2.85 15.27 -18.58
C MET A 195 1.59 14.42 -18.65
N ARG A 196 0.47 14.97 -19.10
CA ARG A 196 -0.76 14.20 -19.33
C ARG A 196 -0.58 13.19 -20.45
N MET A 197 0.09 13.56 -21.53
CA MET A 197 0.42 12.66 -22.63
C MET A 197 1.31 11.50 -22.18
N MET A 198 2.35 11.76 -21.37
CA MET A 198 3.20 10.71 -20.80
C MET A 198 2.41 9.77 -19.87
N GLU A 199 1.57 10.31 -18.99
CA GLU A 199 0.74 9.50 -18.09
C GLU A 199 -0.39 8.76 -18.82
N MET A 200 -0.92 9.31 -19.92
CA MET A 200 -1.85 8.60 -20.79
C MET A 200 -1.19 7.33 -21.35
N GLN A 201 0.01 7.45 -21.92
CA GLN A 201 0.76 6.32 -22.46
C GLN A 201 1.17 5.32 -21.36
N ARG A 202 1.56 5.80 -20.17
CA ARG A 202 1.84 4.93 -19.03
C ARG A 202 0.62 4.08 -18.65
N ASN A 203 -0.55 4.69 -18.50
CA ASN A 203 -1.77 3.98 -18.15
C ASN A 203 -2.25 3.07 -19.31
N ALA A 204 -2.03 3.46 -20.56
CA ALA A 204 -2.31 2.63 -21.73
C ALA A 204 -1.43 1.36 -21.78
N MET A 205 -0.23 1.37 -21.20
CA MET A 205 0.56 0.15 -20.99
C MET A 205 0.07 -0.67 -19.80
N LEU A 206 -0.22 -0.02 -18.66
CA LEU A 206 -0.66 -0.70 -17.45
C LEU A 206 -2.00 -1.42 -17.61
N MET A 207 -2.90 -0.95 -18.48
CA MET A 207 -4.17 -1.63 -18.74
C MET A 207 -4.01 -3.00 -19.43
N TYR A 208 -2.78 -3.38 -19.82
CA TYR A 208 -2.43 -4.72 -20.34
C TYR A 208 -1.73 -5.61 -19.31
N THR A 209 -1.77 -5.25 -18.02
CA THR A 209 -1.26 -6.12 -16.96
C THR A 209 -1.92 -7.49 -17.05
N SER A 210 -1.12 -8.55 -17.21
CA SER A 210 -1.57 -9.89 -17.59
C SER A 210 -2.58 -10.51 -16.61
N CYS A 211 -2.49 -10.17 -15.30
CA CYS A 211 -3.42 -10.63 -14.28
C CYS A 211 -4.88 -10.30 -14.61
N GLY A 212 -5.16 -9.24 -15.36
CA GLY A 212 -6.51 -8.84 -15.74
C GLY A 212 -7.30 -9.87 -16.54
N TRP A 213 -6.61 -10.83 -17.20
CA TRP A 213 -7.22 -11.93 -17.95
C TRP A 213 -6.96 -13.31 -17.34
N PHE A 214 -6.14 -13.36 -16.29
CA PHE A 214 -5.67 -14.63 -15.74
C PHE A 214 -6.79 -15.39 -15.02
N PHE A 215 -7.61 -14.69 -14.26
CA PHE A 215 -8.71 -15.25 -13.50
C PHE A 215 -9.99 -15.48 -14.33
N ASN A 216 -11.07 -15.86 -13.67
CA ASN A 216 -12.17 -16.54 -14.36
C ASN A 216 -13.34 -15.64 -14.72
N ASP A 217 -13.39 -14.41 -14.19
CA ASP A 217 -14.48 -13.48 -14.48
C ASP A 217 -14.01 -12.03 -14.63
N ILE A 218 -14.68 -11.27 -15.48
CA ILE A 218 -14.41 -9.87 -15.74
C ILE A 218 -14.68 -8.97 -14.52
N SER A 219 -15.51 -9.42 -13.56
CA SER A 219 -15.78 -8.70 -12.31
C SER A 219 -14.69 -8.92 -11.24
N GLY A 220 -13.68 -9.76 -11.52
CA GLY A 220 -12.56 -10.00 -10.62
C GLY A 220 -11.73 -8.75 -10.35
N ILE A 221 -11.13 -8.69 -9.15
CA ILE A 221 -10.35 -7.51 -8.70
C ILE A 221 -9.23 -7.14 -9.67
N GLU A 222 -8.61 -8.12 -10.32
CA GLU A 222 -7.51 -7.93 -11.26
C GLU A 222 -8.00 -7.27 -12.56
N THR A 223 -9.18 -7.67 -13.05
CA THR A 223 -9.79 -7.04 -14.22
C THR A 223 -10.31 -5.64 -13.87
N LEU A 224 -10.88 -5.44 -12.68
CA LEU A 224 -11.24 -4.10 -12.21
C LEU A 224 -10.01 -3.17 -12.18
N GLN A 225 -8.83 -3.67 -11.77
CA GLN A 225 -7.59 -2.90 -11.78
C GLN A 225 -7.19 -2.42 -13.18
N ILE A 226 -7.24 -3.29 -14.20
CA ILE A 226 -6.92 -2.88 -15.58
C ILE A 226 -7.98 -1.92 -16.16
N LEU A 227 -9.25 -2.08 -15.80
CA LEU A 227 -10.30 -1.13 -16.16
C LEU A 227 -10.09 0.25 -15.50
N GLN A 228 -9.53 0.32 -14.29
CA GLN A 228 -9.13 1.59 -13.66
C GLN A 228 -7.99 2.26 -14.43
N TYR A 229 -6.98 1.52 -14.89
CA TYR A 229 -5.93 2.06 -15.75
C TYR A 229 -6.49 2.57 -17.08
N ALA A 230 -7.39 1.81 -17.71
CA ALA A 230 -8.06 2.23 -18.95
C ALA A 230 -8.89 3.50 -18.72
N CYS A 231 -9.68 3.57 -17.64
CA CYS A 231 -10.44 4.76 -17.26
C CYS A 231 -9.53 5.99 -17.10
N ARG A 232 -8.36 5.83 -16.47
CA ARG A 232 -7.41 6.92 -16.30
C ARG A 232 -6.77 7.34 -17.63
N ALA A 233 -6.38 6.41 -18.47
CA ALA A 233 -5.85 6.71 -19.82
C ALA A 233 -6.88 7.45 -20.68
N ILE A 234 -8.13 6.97 -20.69
CA ILE A 234 -9.28 7.61 -21.37
C ILE A 234 -9.48 9.03 -20.87
N GLN A 235 -9.57 9.23 -19.55
CA GLN A 235 -9.74 10.56 -18.95
C GLN A 235 -8.65 11.55 -19.38
N LEU A 236 -7.40 11.09 -19.45
CA LEU A 236 -6.27 11.91 -19.90
C LEU A 236 -6.36 12.20 -21.39
N GLY A 237 -6.70 11.21 -22.23
CA GLY A 237 -6.88 11.38 -23.67
C GLY A 237 -8.00 12.36 -24.03
N GLU A 238 -9.16 12.24 -23.38
CA GLU A 238 -10.29 13.15 -23.57
C GLU A 238 -10.00 14.57 -23.09
N SER A 239 -9.11 14.75 -22.09
CA SER A 239 -8.72 16.09 -21.63
C SER A 239 -7.82 16.83 -22.62
N GLU A 240 -7.20 16.15 -23.56
CA GLU A 240 -6.18 16.66 -24.48
C GLU A 240 -6.57 16.54 -25.97
N SER A 241 -7.76 16.01 -26.24
CA SER A 241 -8.28 15.84 -27.60
C SER A 241 -9.80 15.96 -27.65
N ASP A 242 -10.36 16.04 -28.86
CA ASP A 242 -11.81 16.04 -29.10
C ASP A 242 -12.38 14.61 -29.24
N TYR A 243 -11.56 13.57 -29.10
CA TYR A 243 -12.01 12.19 -29.16
C TYR A 243 -12.86 11.83 -27.95
N ARG A 244 -13.95 11.09 -28.20
CA ARG A 244 -14.83 10.52 -27.16
C ARG A 244 -14.47 9.06 -26.93
N PHE A 245 -13.38 8.83 -26.21
CA PHE A 245 -12.87 7.50 -25.95
C PHE A 245 -13.84 6.63 -25.14
N GLU A 246 -14.42 7.20 -24.09
CA GLU A 246 -15.25 6.45 -23.15
C GLU A 246 -16.51 5.89 -23.82
N GLU A 247 -17.15 6.64 -24.70
CA GLU A 247 -18.37 6.21 -25.38
C GLU A 247 -18.14 4.94 -26.19
N ARG A 248 -17.09 4.93 -27.04
CA ARG A 248 -16.70 3.77 -27.84
C ARG A 248 -16.22 2.60 -26.98
N PHE A 249 -15.43 2.89 -25.96
CA PHE A 249 -14.92 1.89 -25.03
C PHE A 249 -16.08 1.14 -24.33
N LEU A 250 -17.11 1.86 -23.87
CA LEU A 250 -18.29 1.28 -23.25
C LEU A 250 -19.14 0.47 -24.23
N GLU A 251 -19.19 0.85 -25.51
CA GLU A 251 -19.86 0.06 -26.55
C GLU A 251 -19.18 -1.30 -26.74
N ASP A 252 -17.84 -1.31 -26.84
CA ASP A 252 -17.07 -2.55 -26.98
C ASP A 252 -17.18 -3.41 -25.70
N LEU A 253 -17.08 -2.81 -24.51
CA LEU A 253 -17.23 -3.52 -23.24
C LEU A 253 -18.63 -4.12 -23.02
N SER A 254 -19.67 -3.60 -23.65
CA SER A 254 -21.03 -4.14 -23.54
C SER A 254 -21.16 -5.58 -24.06
N ARG A 255 -20.18 -6.03 -24.85
CA ARG A 255 -20.12 -7.41 -25.38
C ARG A 255 -19.42 -8.39 -24.44
N ALA A 256 -18.75 -7.88 -23.40
CA ALA A 256 -18.02 -8.70 -22.44
C ALA A 256 -18.94 -9.13 -21.30
N GLU A 257 -19.60 -10.28 -21.46
CA GLU A 257 -20.55 -10.82 -20.46
C GLU A 257 -19.82 -11.43 -19.25
N SER A 258 -20.23 -11.04 -18.04
CA SER A 258 -19.78 -11.65 -16.79
C SER A 258 -20.45 -13.01 -16.57
N ASN A 259 -19.74 -13.96 -15.96
CA ASN A 259 -20.32 -15.19 -15.46
C ASN A 259 -21.18 -14.94 -14.20
N VAL A 260 -21.00 -13.82 -13.53
CA VAL A 260 -21.77 -13.39 -12.37
C VAL A 260 -22.95 -12.56 -12.89
N ILE A 261 -24.13 -13.16 -12.95
CA ILE A 261 -25.36 -12.58 -13.56
C ILE A 261 -25.67 -11.18 -12.98
N THR A 262 -25.46 -10.98 -11.67
CA THR A 262 -25.73 -9.70 -11.00
C THR A 262 -24.78 -8.57 -11.38
N GLU A 263 -23.65 -8.88 -12.00
CA GLU A 263 -22.67 -7.91 -12.47
C GLU A 263 -22.90 -7.48 -13.92
N GLY A 264 -23.66 -8.25 -14.70
CA GLY A 264 -24.06 -7.91 -16.06
C GLY A 264 -22.89 -7.99 -17.07
N THR A 265 -22.65 -6.91 -17.78
CA THR A 265 -21.60 -6.79 -18.80
C THR A 265 -20.41 -5.98 -18.30
N GLY A 266 -19.29 -6.00 -19.02
CA GLY A 266 -18.14 -5.15 -18.73
C GLY A 266 -18.49 -3.65 -18.69
N LYS A 267 -19.47 -3.21 -19.48
CA LYS A 267 -20.02 -1.85 -19.39
C LYS A 267 -20.68 -1.59 -18.03
N ASP A 268 -21.52 -2.51 -17.57
CA ASP A 268 -22.21 -2.38 -16.28
C ASP A 268 -21.22 -2.37 -15.12
N ILE A 269 -20.22 -3.26 -15.17
CA ILE A 269 -19.11 -3.33 -14.22
C ILE A 269 -18.32 -2.01 -14.21
N TYR A 270 -17.96 -1.47 -15.38
CA TYR A 270 -17.25 -0.20 -15.47
C TYR A 270 -18.05 0.95 -14.86
N LEU A 271 -19.33 1.07 -15.20
CA LEU A 271 -20.19 2.14 -14.67
C LEU A 271 -20.45 2.02 -13.17
N LYS A 272 -20.53 0.79 -12.65
CA LYS A 272 -20.79 0.50 -11.23
C LYS A 272 -19.53 0.60 -10.36
N HIS A 273 -18.42 0.04 -10.81
CA HIS A 273 -17.22 -0.16 -9.98
C HIS A 273 -16.03 0.75 -10.34
N ILE A 274 -16.02 1.37 -11.53
CA ILE A 274 -14.87 2.18 -11.97
C ILE A 274 -15.24 3.66 -12.07
N LYS A 275 -16.27 3.99 -12.81
CA LYS A 275 -16.66 5.38 -13.10
C LYS A 275 -16.90 6.24 -11.84
N PRO A 276 -17.52 5.75 -10.77
CA PRO A 276 -17.73 6.54 -9.54
C PRO A 276 -16.42 6.95 -8.85
N TYR A 277 -15.33 6.22 -9.11
CA TYR A 277 -14.00 6.50 -8.52
C TYR A 277 -13.07 7.29 -9.44
N GLN A 278 -13.57 7.74 -10.59
CA GLN A 278 -12.81 8.59 -11.50
C GLN A 278 -12.48 9.92 -10.83
N LEU A 279 -11.18 10.16 -10.60
CA LEU A 279 -10.71 11.33 -9.86
C LEU A 279 -10.65 12.59 -10.72
N SER A 280 -11.29 13.65 -10.28
CA SER A 280 -11.20 14.99 -10.88
C SER A 280 -10.59 16.01 -9.91
N LEU A 281 -10.00 17.08 -10.42
CA LEU A 281 -9.51 18.18 -9.58
C LEU A 281 -10.62 18.82 -8.74
N THR A 282 -11.86 18.81 -9.23
CA THR A 282 -13.04 19.32 -8.48
C THR A 282 -13.32 18.47 -7.26
N GLN A 283 -13.30 17.14 -7.40
CA GLN A 283 -13.45 16.24 -6.26
C GLN A 283 -12.32 16.40 -5.26
N VAL A 284 -11.06 16.56 -5.71
CA VAL A 284 -9.94 16.88 -4.80
C VAL A 284 -10.18 18.19 -4.04
N GLY A 285 -10.70 19.21 -4.72
CA GLY A 285 -11.08 20.46 -4.06
C GLY A 285 -12.17 20.29 -3.00
N MET A 286 -13.17 19.42 -3.24
CA MET A 286 -14.17 19.04 -2.24
C MET A 286 -13.55 18.35 -1.04
N HIS A 287 -12.64 17.40 -1.26
CA HIS A 287 -11.93 16.71 -0.17
C HIS A 287 -11.06 17.65 0.65
N TYR A 288 -10.35 18.57 -0.03
CA TYR A 288 -9.62 19.62 0.67
C TYR A 288 -10.54 20.44 1.57
N ALA A 289 -11.69 20.87 1.07
CA ALA A 289 -12.66 21.65 1.85
C ALA A 289 -13.06 20.94 3.14
N VAL A 290 -13.34 19.63 3.06
CA VAL A 290 -13.71 18.84 4.24
C VAL A 290 -12.51 18.63 5.17
N ALA A 291 -11.35 18.21 4.65
CA ALA A 291 -10.15 18.00 5.45
C ALA A 291 -9.71 19.26 6.18
N SER A 292 -9.92 20.45 5.59
CA SER A 292 -9.59 21.75 6.17
C SER A 292 -10.39 22.09 7.44
N LEU A 293 -11.56 21.47 7.65
CA LEU A 293 -12.35 21.64 8.88
C LEU A 293 -11.63 21.07 10.12
N PHE A 294 -10.80 20.05 9.93
CA PHE A 294 -10.23 19.26 11.01
C PHE A 294 -8.70 19.37 11.11
N ALA A 295 -8.04 19.82 10.04
CA ALA A 295 -6.59 19.93 10.01
C ALA A 295 -6.07 21.05 10.92
N ASP A 296 -4.93 20.83 11.56
CA ASP A 296 -4.22 21.85 12.36
C ASP A 296 -3.66 22.95 11.47
N LYS A 297 -3.16 22.59 10.29
CA LYS A 297 -2.59 23.50 9.30
C LYS A 297 -3.37 23.44 7.99
N PRO A 298 -4.60 23.99 7.95
CA PRO A 298 -5.47 23.86 6.79
C PRO A 298 -4.97 24.62 5.55
N GLN A 299 -4.00 25.52 5.70
CA GLN A 299 -3.48 26.35 4.60
C GLN A 299 -2.68 25.53 3.57
N SER A 300 -2.11 24.40 3.95
CA SER A 300 -1.36 23.53 3.05
C SER A 300 -1.61 22.07 3.43
N LEU A 301 -2.34 21.35 2.58
CA LEU A 301 -2.68 19.94 2.76
C LEU A 301 -2.31 19.14 1.52
N THR A 302 -1.90 17.90 1.73
CA THR A 302 -1.80 16.92 0.64
C THR A 302 -3.03 16.01 0.68
N VAL A 303 -3.77 15.98 -0.42
CA VAL A 303 -4.91 15.07 -0.64
C VAL A 303 -4.52 14.10 -1.75
N LEU A 304 -4.28 12.85 -1.41
CA LEU A 304 -3.73 11.84 -2.35
C LEU A 304 -2.44 12.36 -3.01
N ASN A 305 -2.40 12.36 -4.34
CA ASN A 305 -1.27 12.88 -5.13
C ASN A 305 -1.43 14.37 -5.53
N TYR A 306 -2.12 15.17 -4.69
CA TYR A 306 -2.36 16.58 -4.97
C TYR A 306 -1.94 17.45 -3.79
N ASP A 307 -1.23 18.54 -4.08
CA ASP A 307 -0.96 19.60 -3.13
C ASP A 307 -2.09 20.63 -3.20
N CYS A 308 -2.69 20.89 -2.06
CA CYS A 308 -3.77 21.86 -1.90
C CYS A 308 -3.26 23.01 -1.04
N ASN A 309 -3.12 24.19 -1.63
CA ASN A 309 -2.64 25.39 -0.95
C ASN A 309 -3.73 26.46 -0.93
N SER A 310 -4.04 26.93 0.26
CA SER A 310 -5.04 27.98 0.44
C SER A 310 -4.51 29.32 -0.05
N ILE A 311 -5.33 30.01 -0.83
CA ILE A 311 -5.12 31.41 -1.21
C ILE A 311 -5.80 32.33 -0.18
N PHE A 312 -7.00 31.92 0.25
CA PHE A 312 -7.78 32.54 1.31
C PHE A 312 -8.52 31.44 2.08
N PHE A 313 -8.53 31.53 3.40
CA PHE A 313 -9.17 30.52 4.26
C PHE A 313 -9.69 31.14 5.55
N GLU A 314 -10.94 30.86 5.87
CA GLU A 314 -11.53 31.12 7.19
C GLU A 314 -12.23 29.89 7.73
N ARG A 315 -12.12 29.69 9.05
CA ARG A 315 -12.80 28.62 9.79
C ARG A 315 -13.41 29.16 11.07
N LYS A 316 -14.69 28.83 11.31
CA LYS A 316 -15.43 29.16 12.54
C LYS A 316 -15.96 27.89 13.17
N SER A 317 -16.09 27.91 14.50
CA SER A 317 -16.61 26.78 15.29
C SER A 317 -17.60 27.29 16.33
N ALA A 318 -18.69 26.54 16.50
CA ALA A 318 -19.73 26.77 17.50
C ALA A 318 -20.14 25.40 18.09
N GLY A 319 -19.55 25.03 19.21
CA GLY A 319 -19.65 23.66 19.77
C GLY A 319 -19.11 22.62 18.79
N MET A 320 -19.91 21.63 18.41
CA MET A 320 -19.54 20.61 17.41
C MET A 320 -19.65 21.12 15.98
N GLN A 321 -20.34 22.22 15.75
CA GLN A 321 -20.53 22.76 14.40
C GLN A 321 -19.29 23.50 13.92
N LYS A 322 -18.91 23.29 12.67
CA LYS A 322 -17.77 23.97 12.05
C LYS A 322 -18.17 24.46 10.67
N LEU A 323 -17.81 25.69 10.37
CA LEU A 323 -17.94 26.30 9.04
C LEU A 323 -16.55 26.64 8.54
N ALA A 324 -16.19 26.20 7.34
CA ALA A 324 -14.99 26.67 6.66
C ALA A 324 -15.32 27.12 5.24
N TYR A 325 -14.65 28.16 4.79
CA TYR A 325 -14.80 28.69 3.44
C TYR A 325 -13.51 29.37 2.99
N GLY A 326 -13.34 29.45 1.69
CA GLY A 326 -12.14 30.06 1.13
C GLY A 326 -11.92 29.76 -0.34
N THR A 327 -10.69 30.02 -0.77
CA THR A 327 -10.19 29.71 -2.11
C THR A 327 -8.90 28.92 -1.99
N THR A 328 -8.82 27.78 -2.68
CA THR A 328 -7.66 26.89 -2.69
C THR A 328 -7.15 26.64 -4.09
N GLN A 329 -5.83 26.47 -4.21
CA GLN A 329 -5.17 25.97 -5.39
C GLN A 329 -4.91 24.48 -5.23
N VAL A 330 -5.36 23.68 -6.18
CA VAL A 330 -5.15 22.23 -6.24
C VAL A 330 -4.18 21.89 -7.36
N LYS A 331 -3.03 21.35 -7.04
CA LYS A 331 -1.96 20.99 -7.98
C LYS A 331 -1.64 19.50 -7.96
N SER A 332 -1.70 18.85 -9.12
CA SER A 332 -1.29 17.46 -9.26
C SER A 332 0.24 17.30 -9.19
N LYS A 333 0.72 16.38 -8.36
CA LYS A 333 2.15 15.99 -8.31
C LYS A 333 2.55 15.15 -9.53
N VAL A 334 1.59 14.55 -10.21
CA VAL A 334 1.81 13.63 -11.33
C VAL A 334 1.79 14.37 -12.66
N THR A 335 0.68 15.08 -12.96
CA THR A 335 0.48 15.75 -14.25
C THR A 335 0.80 17.24 -14.24
N THR A 336 1.23 17.79 -13.11
CA THR A 336 1.43 19.23 -12.87
C THR A 336 0.18 20.11 -13.09
N SER A 337 -0.97 19.50 -13.41
CA SER A 337 -2.25 20.20 -13.57
C SER A 337 -2.56 21.03 -12.34
N ASN A 338 -3.01 22.25 -12.56
CA ASN A 338 -3.31 23.23 -11.52
C ASN A 338 -4.68 23.85 -11.74
N LYS A 339 -5.49 23.96 -10.68
CA LYS A 339 -6.80 24.61 -10.74
C LYS A 339 -7.12 25.27 -9.41
N GLU A 340 -7.80 26.41 -9.48
CA GLU A 340 -8.22 27.14 -8.30
C GLU A 340 -9.73 27.00 -8.13
N PHE A 341 -10.14 26.78 -6.88
CA PHE A 341 -11.54 26.59 -6.47
C PHE A 341 -11.88 27.49 -5.31
N SER A 342 -13.07 28.08 -5.35
CA SER A 342 -13.72 28.62 -4.17
C SER A 342 -14.61 27.55 -3.55
N PHE A 343 -14.65 27.47 -2.22
CA PHE A 343 -15.38 26.45 -1.51
C PHE A 343 -16.04 27.00 -0.24
N VAL A 344 -17.06 26.31 0.19
CA VAL A 344 -17.66 26.41 1.51
C VAL A 344 -18.02 25.01 2.00
N VAL A 345 -17.89 24.76 3.30
CA VAL A 345 -18.29 23.50 3.92
C VAL A 345 -18.78 23.76 5.33
N LEU A 346 -19.95 23.19 5.64
CA LEU A 346 -20.59 23.19 6.96
C LEU A 346 -20.63 21.76 7.49
N TYR A 347 -20.10 21.57 8.70
CA TYR A 347 -20.16 20.33 9.46
C TYR A 347 -21.03 20.53 10.70
N LEU A 348 -21.99 19.65 10.91
CA LEU A 348 -22.99 19.74 11.99
C LEU A 348 -22.78 18.67 13.09
N GLY A 349 -21.74 17.85 12.94
CA GLY A 349 -21.49 16.71 13.80
C GLY A 349 -21.79 15.38 13.11
N GLN A 350 -21.19 14.28 13.60
CA GLN A 350 -21.32 12.92 13.06
C GLN A 350 -21.02 12.84 11.56
N HIS A 351 -21.99 12.43 10.74
CA HIS A 351 -21.91 12.38 9.28
C HIS A 351 -22.64 13.54 8.58
N HIS A 352 -23.15 14.49 9.35
CA HIS A 352 -23.91 15.61 8.80
C HIS A 352 -22.96 16.69 8.27
N LEU A 353 -22.75 16.66 6.97
CA LEU A 353 -21.89 17.58 6.27
C LEU A 353 -22.55 18.00 4.96
N ILE A 354 -22.47 19.29 4.66
CA ILE A 354 -22.82 19.86 3.37
C ILE A 354 -21.76 20.86 2.95
N GLY A 355 -21.38 20.82 1.68
CA GLY A 355 -20.44 21.76 1.12
C GLY A 355 -20.73 22.05 -0.35
N GLY A 356 -20.03 23.03 -0.87
CA GLY A 356 -20.06 23.38 -2.28
C GLY A 356 -18.70 23.89 -2.75
N THR A 357 -18.40 23.63 -4.02
CA THR A 357 -17.23 24.17 -4.71
C THR A 357 -17.63 24.82 -6.02
N SER A 358 -16.86 25.82 -6.44
CA SER A 358 -16.99 26.47 -7.75
C SER A 358 -15.62 26.76 -8.34
N LYS A 359 -15.55 27.16 -9.59
CA LYS A 359 -14.35 27.84 -10.10
C LYS A 359 -14.05 29.04 -9.18
N ARG A 360 -12.78 29.43 -9.12
CA ARG A 360 -12.36 30.59 -8.33
C ARG A 360 -13.29 31.78 -8.57
N LEU A 361 -13.91 32.25 -7.51
CA LEU A 361 -14.66 33.52 -7.48
C LEU A 361 -13.67 34.67 -7.23
N SER A 362 -13.91 35.82 -7.83
CA SER A 362 -13.19 37.05 -7.49
C SER A 362 -13.52 37.48 -6.05
N THR A 363 -12.68 38.31 -5.45
CA THR A 363 -12.94 38.86 -4.11
C THR A 363 -14.30 39.56 -4.03
N LYS A 364 -14.68 40.29 -5.08
CA LYS A 364 -15.98 41.01 -5.14
C LYS A 364 -17.20 40.07 -5.16
N GLU A 365 -17.05 38.89 -5.75
CA GLU A 365 -18.10 37.87 -5.80
C GLU A 365 -18.16 37.04 -4.50
N PHE A 366 -17.01 36.77 -3.89
CA PHE A 366 -16.92 35.89 -2.71
C PHE A 366 -17.24 36.62 -1.39
N GLU A 367 -16.86 37.92 -1.26
CA GLU A 367 -17.02 38.70 -0.03
C GLU A 367 -18.48 38.82 0.44
N PRO A 368 -19.49 39.05 -0.42
CA PRO A 368 -20.89 39.04 -0.02
C PRO A 368 -21.36 37.68 0.52
N ILE A 369 -20.88 36.58 -0.11
CA ILE A 369 -21.20 35.22 0.31
C ILE A 369 -20.60 34.95 1.69
N ALA A 370 -19.32 35.26 1.90
CA ALA A 370 -18.62 35.10 3.16
C ALA A 370 -19.28 35.90 4.30
N THR A 371 -19.70 37.16 4.01
CA THR A 371 -20.39 38.01 4.98
C THR A 371 -21.75 37.43 5.37
N ALA A 372 -22.53 36.95 4.41
CA ALA A 372 -23.81 36.31 4.67
C ALA A 372 -23.67 34.99 5.45
N LEU A 373 -22.69 34.18 5.10
CA LEU A 373 -22.37 32.92 5.80
C LEU A 373 -22.01 33.20 7.27
N ASN A 374 -21.12 34.16 7.49
CA ASN A 374 -20.69 34.54 8.84
C ASN A 374 -21.86 34.99 9.72
N LYS A 375 -22.68 35.91 9.18
CA LYS A 375 -23.85 36.41 9.90
C LYS A 375 -24.85 35.31 10.23
N ALA A 376 -25.17 34.45 9.26
CA ALA A 376 -26.08 33.32 9.48
C ALA A 376 -25.54 32.31 10.51
N PHE A 377 -24.24 31.97 10.44
CA PHE A 377 -23.60 31.05 11.37
C PHE A 377 -23.53 31.61 12.79
N GLU A 378 -23.17 32.87 12.98
CA GLU A 378 -23.13 33.54 14.27
C GLU A 378 -24.52 33.64 14.91
N GLN A 379 -25.58 33.76 14.11
CA GLN A 379 -26.97 33.72 14.54
C GLN A 379 -27.51 32.31 14.75
N SER A 380 -26.68 31.27 14.60
CA SER A 380 -27.08 29.85 14.64
C SER A 380 -28.21 29.50 13.65
N ASN A 381 -28.37 30.29 12.58
CA ASN A 381 -29.35 30.06 11.52
C ASN A 381 -28.80 29.09 10.48
N ILE A 382 -28.74 27.79 10.83
CA ILE A 382 -28.17 26.74 10.01
C ILE A 382 -28.91 26.55 8.69
N ALA A 383 -30.24 26.72 8.70
CA ALA A 383 -31.05 26.64 7.47
C ALA A 383 -30.58 27.68 6.45
N GLN A 384 -30.36 28.91 6.88
CA GLN A 384 -29.87 29.96 6.01
C GLN A 384 -28.45 29.72 5.50
N VAL A 385 -27.55 29.13 6.33
CA VAL A 385 -26.22 28.74 5.86
C VAL A 385 -26.32 27.70 4.75
N VAL A 386 -27.18 26.69 4.91
CA VAL A 386 -27.42 25.65 3.88
C VAL A 386 -27.97 26.25 2.60
N ASP A 387 -28.92 27.16 2.69
CA ASP A 387 -29.50 27.84 1.52
C ASP A 387 -28.44 28.67 0.77
N ILE A 388 -27.62 29.44 1.48
CA ILE A 388 -26.51 30.19 0.86
C ILE A 388 -25.54 29.23 0.13
N ILE A 389 -25.19 28.09 0.73
CA ILE A 389 -24.33 27.07 0.10
C ILE A 389 -24.96 26.58 -1.20
N LYS A 390 -26.24 26.18 -1.16
CA LYS A 390 -26.96 25.65 -2.33
C LYS A 390 -27.12 26.68 -3.44
N GLU A 391 -27.40 27.93 -3.10
CA GLU A 391 -27.59 28.99 -4.08
C GLU A 391 -26.28 29.46 -4.72
N SER A 392 -25.21 29.60 -3.93
CA SER A 392 -23.91 30.08 -4.42
C SER A 392 -23.11 29.03 -5.17
N PHE A 393 -23.31 27.73 -4.88
CA PHE A 393 -22.51 26.63 -5.42
C PHE A 393 -23.36 25.55 -6.12
N LYS A 394 -24.43 25.96 -6.79
CA LYS A 394 -25.47 25.10 -7.44
C LYS A 394 -24.92 23.90 -8.23
N ALA A 395 -23.80 24.08 -8.93
CA ALA A 395 -23.28 23.08 -9.85
C ALA A 395 -22.51 21.93 -9.15
N HIS A 396 -21.99 22.16 -7.95
CA HIS A 396 -21.11 21.22 -7.27
C HIS A 396 -21.30 21.26 -5.75
N THR A 397 -22.51 20.96 -5.29
CA THR A 397 -22.75 20.66 -3.88
C THR A 397 -22.37 19.22 -3.56
N PHE A 398 -21.87 18.98 -2.35
CA PHE A 398 -21.46 17.65 -1.89
C PHE A 398 -21.87 17.40 -0.45
N SER A 399 -21.91 16.12 -0.08
CA SER A 399 -22.20 15.66 1.27
C SER A 399 -21.20 14.58 1.66
N PHE A 400 -21.29 14.06 2.89
CA PHE A 400 -20.47 12.94 3.36
C PHE A 400 -20.45 11.76 2.38
N PHE A 401 -21.59 11.40 1.81
CA PHE A 401 -21.70 10.25 0.90
C PHE A 401 -21.02 10.45 -0.47
N GLY A 402 -20.75 11.68 -0.86
CA GLY A 402 -20.00 12.00 -2.08
C GLY A 402 -18.47 12.05 -1.90
N MET A 403 -17.97 11.77 -0.70
CA MET A 403 -16.54 11.75 -0.38
C MET A 403 -15.90 10.41 -0.74
N PHE A 404 -14.57 10.41 -0.93
CA PHE A 404 -13.80 9.16 -1.01
C PHE A 404 -13.89 8.39 0.30
N LYS A 405 -13.90 7.06 0.21
CA LYS A 405 -14.03 6.20 1.39
C LYS A 405 -12.96 6.45 2.44
N ASP A 406 -11.73 6.68 2.03
CA ASP A 406 -10.61 6.95 2.95
C ASP A 406 -10.85 8.24 3.75
N GLU A 407 -11.39 9.28 3.12
CA GLU A 407 -11.74 10.53 3.81
C GLU A 407 -12.99 10.38 4.68
N GLN A 408 -13.98 9.60 4.24
CA GLN A 408 -15.11 9.22 5.09
C GLN A 408 -14.63 8.52 6.36
N MET A 409 -13.72 7.55 6.22
CA MET A 409 -13.15 6.81 7.35
C MET A 409 -12.36 7.71 8.30
N LYS A 410 -11.58 8.68 7.77
CA LYS A 410 -10.89 9.66 8.62
C LYS A 410 -11.85 10.46 9.49
N LEU A 411 -12.96 10.95 8.91
CA LEU A 411 -13.99 11.69 9.65
C LEU A 411 -14.66 10.82 10.71
N VAL A 412 -15.04 9.60 10.34
CA VAL A 412 -15.66 8.63 11.25
C VAL A 412 -14.71 8.31 12.40
N ASN A 413 -13.44 8.02 12.10
CA ASN A 413 -12.44 7.70 13.10
C ASN A 413 -12.18 8.88 14.05
N GLN A 414 -12.12 10.13 13.55
CA GLN A 414 -12.00 11.32 14.40
C GLN A 414 -13.19 11.50 15.33
N TYR A 415 -14.39 11.21 14.87
CA TYR A 415 -15.59 11.27 15.72
C TYR A 415 -15.60 10.15 16.76
N LEU A 416 -15.27 8.92 16.32
CA LEU A 416 -15.24 7.75 17.19
C LEU A 416 -14.13 7.84 18.25
N ALA A 417 -12.98 8.44 17.94
CA ALA A 417 -11.89 8.60 18.89
C ALA A 417 -12.32 9.32 20.18
N GLN A 418 -13.17 10.35 20.08
CA GLN A 418 -13.73 11.01 21.26
C GLN A 418 -14.65 10.09 22.07
N SER A 419 -15.43 9.26 21.38
CA SER A 419 -16.30 8.29 22.04
C SER A 419 -15.52 7.15 22.69
N GLU A 420 -14.42 6.73 22.06
CA GLU A 420 -13.49 5.72 22.60
C GLU A 420 -12.81 6.23 23.88
N GLU A 421 -12.36 7.51 23.91
CA GLU A 421 -11.77 8.13 25.09
C GLU A 421 -12.77 8.18 26.26
N LEU A 422 -14.01 8.60 26.02
CA LEU A 422 -15.06 8.61 27.04
C LEU A 422 -15.42 7.20 27.54
N ALA A 423 -15.44 6.22 26.65
CA ALA A 423 -15.67 4.82 26.99
C ALA A 423 -14.53 4.29 27.88
N TYR A 424 -13.28 4.55 27.47
CA TYR A 424 -12.10 4.17 28.26
C TYR A 424 -12.14 4.75 29.66
N ASP A 425 -12.38 6.06 29.79
CA ASP A 425 -12.49 6.72 31.10
C ASP A 425 -13.56 6.07 32.00
N SER A 426 -14.67 5.66 31.39
CA SER A 426 -15.74 4.97 32.11
C SER A 426 -15.32 3.56 32.53
N TYR A 427 -14.68 2.81 31.62
CA TYR A 427 -14.17 1.46 31.87
C TYR A 427 -13.07 1.48 32.95
N ARG A 428 -12.16 2.45 32.90
CA ARG A 428 -11.10 2.61 33.90
C ARG A 428 -11.67 2.91 35.29
N LYS A 429 -12.67 3.80 35.41
CA LYS A 429 -13.34 4.08 36.68
C LYS A 429 -14.02 2.85 37.27
N ILE A 430 -14.65 2.00 36.42
CA ILE A 430 -15.26 0.76 36.85
C ILE A 430 -14.20 -0.21 37.38
N TYR A 431 -13.09 -0.36 36.65
CA TYR A 431 -11.97 -1.22 37.03
C TYR A 431 -11.36 -0.79 38.36
N ASP A 432 -10.96 0.47 38.49
CA ASP A 432 -10.32 1.01 39.68
C ASP A 432 -11.22 0.88 40.92
N ARG A 433 -12.52 1.20 40.76
CA ARG A 433 -13.48 1.09 41.86
C ARG A 433 -13.63 -0.33 42.40
N ASN A 434 -13.54 -1.32 41.51
CA ASN A 434 -13.80 -2.70 41.88
C ASN A 434 -12.50 -3.52 42.06
N TYR A 435 -11.33 -2.94 41.85
CA TYR A 435 -10.05 -3.65 41.84
C TYR A 435 -9.81 -4.52 43.08
N ASN A 436 -10.08 -3.97 44.28
CA ASN A 436 -9.85 -4.69 45.54
C ASN A 436 -10.79 -5.88 45.70
N ILE A 437 -12.08 -5.73 45.36
CA ILE A 437 -13.02 -6.85 45.46
C ILE A 437 -12.75 -7.92 44.41
N LEU A 438 -12.33 -7.52 43.20
CA LEU A 438 -11.91 -8.45 42.12
C LEU A 438 -10.69 -9.27 42.57
N ASN A 439 -9.72 -8.67 43.28
CA ASN A 439 -8.58 -9.37 43.85
C ASN A 439 -9.03 -10.42 44.90
N VAL A 440 -9.95 -10.06 45.80
CA VAL A 440 -10.50 -11.01 46.75
C VAL A 440 -11.20 -12.17 46.04
N MET A 441 -12.01 -11.87 45.03
CA MET A 441 -12.68 -12.91 44.22
C MET A 441 -11.67 -13.83 43.56
N LYS A 442 -10.55 -13.31 43.04
CA LYS A 442 -9.48 -14.09 42.43
C LYS A 442 -8.79 -15.02 43.44
N VAL A 443 -8.44 -14.49 44.61
CA VAL A 443 -7.76 -15.26 45.67
C VAL A 443 -8.68 -16.39 46.18
N GLU A 444 -9.95 -16.10 46.38
CA GLU A 444 -10.95 -17.04 46.86
C GLU A 444 -11.52 -17.96 45.75
N ASN A 445 -10.99 -17.90 44.54
CA ASN A 445 -11.49 -18.66 43.37
C ASN A 445 -12.99 -18.45 43.09
N LEU A 446 -13.52 -17.26 43.40
CA LEU A 446 -14.89 -16.89 43.10
C LEU A 446 -15.02 -16.47 41.63
N GLN A 447 -16.16 -16.77 41.03
CA GLN A 447 -16.42 -16.43 39.63
C GLN A 447 -16.60 -14.92 39.44
N ILE A 448 -15.71 -14.27 38.70
CA ILE A 448 -15.86 -12.87 38.31
C ILE A 448 -17.00 -12.74 37.31
N PRO A 449 -17.95 -11.80 37.51
CA PRO A 449 -19.01 -11.57 36.55
C PRO A 449 -18.47 -11.29 35.13
N PRO A 450 -19.06 -11.89 34.08
CA PRO A 450 -18.54 -11.76 32.70
C PRO A 450 -18.37 -10.31 32.25
N THR A 451 -19.28 -9.42 32.62
CA THR A 451 -19.22 -7.99 32.30
C THR A 451 -18.01 -7.29 32.94
N LEU A 452 -17.61 -7.66 34.16
CA LEU A 452 -16.42 -7.12 34.81
C LEU A 452 -15.14 -7.74 34.24
N LYS A 453 -15.19 -9.02 33.87
CA LYS A 453 -14.07 -9.66 33.16
C LYS A 453 -13.80 -8.96 31.82
N GLN A 454 -14.86 -8.70 31.03
CA GLN A 454 -14.74 -7.96 29.77
C GLN A 454 -14.20 -6.53 29.99
N ASN A 455 -14.66 -5.85 31.04
CA ASN A 455 -14.16 -4.52 31.40
C ASN A 455 -12.65 -4.53 31.69
N ILE A 456 -12.13 -5.54 32.40
CA ILE A 456 -10.70 -5.72 32.65
C ILE A 456 -9.96 -5.93 31.32
N GLU A 457 -10.48 -6.79 30.45
CA GLU A 457 -9.89 -7.07 29.13
C GLU A 457 -9.80 -5.79 28.27
N ASP A 458 -10.88 -5.01 28.22
CA ASP A 458 -10.92 -3.76 27.44
C ASP A 458 -9.91 -2.74 27.97
N VAL A 459 -9.86 -2.52 29.29
CA VAL A 459 -8.92 -1.57 29.92
C VAL A 459 -7.47 -1.95 29.61
N ILE A 460 -7.08 -3.21 29.85
CA ILE A 460 -5.70 -3.66 29.67
C ILE A 460 -5.29 -3.61 28.19
N ASN A 461 -6.15 -4.03 27.27
CA ASN A 461 -5.86 -3.95 25.83
C ASN A 461 -5.69 -2.50 25.34
N ILE A 462 -6.50 -1.56 25.84
CA ILE A 462 -6.38 -0.14 25.49
C ILE A 462 -5.06 0.42 26.07
N GLU A 463 -4.73 0.12 27.31
CA GLU A 463 -3.49 0.58 27.93
C GLU A 463 -2.23 0.04 27.25
N PHE A 464 -2.23 -1.23 26.84
CA PHE A 464 -1.15 -1.78 25.99
C PHE A 464 -1.03 -1.04 24.66
N LYS A 465 -2.17 -0.85 23.96
CA LYS A 465 -2.21 -0.11 22.68
C LYS A 465 -1.62 1.29 22.84
N ASP A 466 -2.02 2.00 23.89
CA ASP A 466 -1.61 3.38 24.13
C ASP A 466 -0.14 3.49 24.57
N LEU A 467 0.33 2.55 25.38
CA LEU A 467 1.75 2.47 25.77
C LEU A 467 2.67 2.29 24.57
N LEU A 468 2.27 1.44 23.60
CA LEU A 468 3.04 1.15 22.41
C LEU A 468 2.93 2.26 21.33
N ALA A 469 1.82 3.01 21.30
CA ALA A 469 1.56 4.04 20.30
C ALA A 469 2.14 5.42 20.66
N ASN A 470 2.26 5.71 21.96
CA ASN A 470 2.63 7.03 22.45
C ASN A 470 4.15 7.15 22.73
N GLY A 471 4.69 8.38 22.59
CA GLY A 471 6.11 8.67 22.84
C GLY A 471 6.59 8.43 24.29
N ASN A 472 5.71 8.03 25.20
CA ASN A 472 5.98 7.76 26.61
C ASN A 472 6.10 6.26 26.91
N PHE A 473 6.71 5.49 26.02
CA PHE A 473 6.98 4.07 26.25
C PHE A 473 7.85 3.88 27.50
N SER A 474 7.45 2.97 28.38
CA SER A 474 8.16 2.62 29.61
C SER A 474 8.13 1.11 29.81
N ILE A 475 9.31 0.51 29.96
CA ILE A 475 9.47 -0.92 30.24
C ILE A 475 8.79 -1.30 31.54
N GLN A 476 8.92 -0.45 32.58
CA GLN A 476 8.26 -0.69 33.86
C GLN A 476 6.74 -0.79 33.70
N LYS A 477 6.11 0.13 32.97
CA LYS A 477 4.67 0.07 32.69
C LYS A 477 4.28 -1.15 31.87
N MET A 478 5.13 -1.55 30.92
CA MET A 478 4.90 -2.75 30.13
C MET A 478 4.93 -4.00 31.01
N ASP A 479 5.89 -4.11 31.94
CA ASP A 479 5.97 -5.23 32.87
C ASP A 479 4.75 -5.27 33.82
N GLU A 480 4.35 -4.13 34.37
CA GLU A 480 3.12 -4.00 35.19
C GLU A 480 1.88 -4.50 34.41
N LEU A 481 1.75 -4.13 33.13
CA LEU A 481 0.64 -4.60 32.29
C LEU A 481 0.75 -6.10 31.98
N CYS A 482 1.95 -6.62 31.74
CA CYS A 482 2.17 -8.06 31.56
C CYS A 482 1.75 -8.85 32.81
N ASP A 483 2.07 -8.33 33.99
CA ASP A 483 1.64 -8.96 35.26
C ASP A 483 0.12 -8.94 35.42
N GLU A 484 -0.55 -7.85 35.05
CA GLU A 484 -2.02 -7.78 35.06
C GLU A 484 -2.64 -8.75 34.04
N VAL A 485 -2.07 -8.91 32.83
CA VAL A 485 -2.51 -9.91 31.84
C VAL A 485 -2.46 -11.31 32.43
N LEU A 486 -1.34 -11.70 33.04
CA LEU A 486 -1.15 -13.02 33.64
C LEU A 486 -2.08 -13.20 34.85
N LYS A 487 -2.17 -12.18 35.70
CA LYS A 487 -3.00 -12.18 36.88
C LYS A 487 -4.47 -12.44 36.56
N TRP A 488 -5.02 -11.73 35.58
CA TRP A 488 -6.44 -11.83 35.24
C TRP A 488 -6.74 -12.88 34.15
N ASN A 489 -5.71 -13.50 33.58
CA ASN A 489 -5.81 -14.40 32.44
C ASN A 489 -6.59 -13.75 31.28
N ILE A 490 -6.08 -12.60 30.83
CA ILE A 490 -6.69 -11.75 29.83
C ILE A 490 -6.39 -12.26 28.43
N LYS A 491 -7.39 -12.18 27.54
CA LYS A 491 -7.21 -12.36 26.11
C LYS A 491 -6.75 -11.03 25.48
N LEU A 492 -5.52 -11.01 24.99
CA LEU A 492 -4.98 -9.87 24.27
C LEU A 492 -5.49 -9.80 22.82
N ASN A 493 -5.58 -8.58 22.29
CA ASN A 493 -5.80 -8.36 20.86
C ASN A 493 -4.46 -8.55 20.12
N GLU A 494 -4.14 -9.83 19.84
CA GLU A 494 -2.84 -10.25 19.32
C GLU A 494 -2.47 -9.53 18.02
N ASP A 495 -3.41 -9.46 17.05
CA ASP A 495 -3.13 -8.85 15.74
C ASP A 495 -2.72 -7.37 15.88
N LEU A 496 -3.48 -6.60 16.65
CA LEU A 496 -3.21 -5.18 16.87
C LEU A 496 -1.91 -4.97 17.66
N LEU A 497 -1.72 -5.71 18.74
CA LEU A 497 -0.59 -5.53 19.63
C LEU A 497 0.72 -6.02 18.99
N ASN A 498 0.69 -7.12 18.23
CA ASN A 498 1.85 -7.60 17.48
C ASN A 498 2.29 -6.58 16.42
N ALA A 499 1.36 -5.95 15.70
CA ALA A 499 1.69 -4.89 14.75
C ALA A 499 2.33 -3.69 15.46
N LYS A 500 1.77 -3.24 16.59
CA LYS A 500 2.31 -2.12 17.36
C LYS A 500 3.67 -2.40 18.01
N LEU A 501 3.89 -3.62 18.49
CA LEU A 501 5.19 -4.07 19.00
C LEU A 501 6.26 -4.06 17.91
N ASN A 502 5.93 -4.56 16.71
CA ASN A 502 6.84 -4.50 15.57
C ASN A 502 7.26 -3.06 15.26
N ASP A 503 6.29 -2.15 15.10
CA ASP A 503 6.55 -0.73 14.85
C ASP A 503 7.44 -0.12 15.94
N LYS A 504 7.16 -0.44 17.22
CA LYS A 504 7.91 0.11 18.36
C LYS A 504 9.33 -0.38 18.44
N LEU A 505 9.56 -1.67 18.23
CA LEU A 505 10.90 -2.25 18.21
C LEU A 505 11.73 -1.70 17.03
N ASP A 506 11.12 -1.54 15.87
CA ASP A 506 11.76 -0.89 14.71
C ASP A 506 12.14 0.57 15.02
N GLU A 507 11.27 1.32 15.68
CA GLU A 507 11.55 2.70 16.12
C GLU A 507 12.75 2.73 17.12
N MET A 508 12.72 1.89 18.13
CA MET A 508 13.79 1.80 19.15
C MET A 508 15.13 1.43 18.49
N PHE A 509 15.14 0.48 17.59
CA PHE A 509 16.36 0.08 16.88
C PHE A 509 16.89 1.18 15.95
N LYS A 510 16.01 1.92 15.27
CA LYS A 510 16.41 3.11 14.48
C LYS A 510 17.01 4.23 15.35
N VAL A 511 16.54 4.41 16.58
CA VAL A 511 17.15 5.33 17.55
C VAL A 511 18.56 4.86 17.92
N TYR A 512 18.72 3.57 18.19
CA TYR A 512 20.03 2.96 18.46
C TYR A 512 21.01 3.12 17.30
N LEU A 513 20.58 2.90 16.05
CA LEU A 513 21.43 3.05 14.88
C LEU A 513 21.95 4.49 14.66
N LYS A 514 21.24 5.51 15.18
CA LYS A 514 21.69 6.91 15.14
C LYS A 514 22.73 7.23 16.19
N ASP A 515 22.71 6.56 17.32
CA ASP A 515 23.66 6.71 18.42
C ASP A 515 24.04 5.35 18.99
N ASN A 516 24.99 4.68 18.33
CA ASN A 516 25.46 3.34 18.70
C ASN A 516 26.16 3.27 20.07
N SER A 517 26.40 4.41 20.73
CA SER A 517 27.01 4.43 22.08
C SER A 517 25.98 4.18 23.19
N ASN A 518 24.69 4.29 22.90
CA ASN A 518 23.63 4.17 23.90
C ASN A 518 23.21 2.71 24.12
N HIS A 519 23.96 2.01 24.98
CA HIS A 519 23.67 0.63 25.37
C HIS A 519 22.33 0.41 26.05
N GLN A 520 21.78 1.46 26.68
CA GLN A 520 20.49 1.33 27.37
C GLN A 520 19.37 0.99 26.38
N VAL A 521 19.39 1.55 25.18
CA VAL A 521 18.37 1.25 24.16
C VAL A 521 18.39 -0.23 23.74
N LEU A 522 19.56 -0.86 23.63
CA LEU A 522 19.65 -2.30 23.34
C LEU A 522 19.08 -3.16 24.48
N ASN A 523 19.38 -2.79 25.73
CA ASN A 523 18.80 -3.47 26.88
C ASN A 523 17.28 -3.31 26.93
N ASP A 524 16.79 -2.12 26.61
CA ASP A 524 15.36 -1.84 26.54
C ASP A 524 14.65 -2.67 25.45
N ILE A 525 15.29 -2.86 24.30
CA ILE A 525 14.82 -3.75 23.23
C ILE A 525 14.76 -5.19 23.74
N LEU A 526 15.82 -5.69 24.36
CA LEU A 526 15.89 -7.04 24.88
C LEU A 526 14.80 -7.31 25.92
N GLU A 527 14.64 -6.40 26.88
CA GLU A 527 13.60 -6.51 27.91
C GLU A 527 12.19 -6.45 27.30
N THR A 528 11.97 -5.59 26.31
CA THR A 528 10.69 -5.53 25.57
C THR A 528 10.39 -6.88 24.91
N ILE A 529 11.39 -7.51 24.26
CA ILE A 529 11.26 -8.84 23.66
C ILE A 529 10.86 -9.90 24.69
N ARG A 530 11.49 -9.88 25.85
CA ARG A 530 11.18 -10.83 26.94
C ARG A 530 9.77 -10.63 27.51
N LEU A 531 9.35 -9.36 27.66
CA LEU A 531 8.04 -9.03 28.19
C LEU A 531 6.90 -9.44 27.25
N PHE A 532 7.02 -9.22 25.94
CA PHE A 532 5.96 -9.66 25.06
C PHE A 532 5.87 -11.20 24.94
N LYS A 533 6.99 -11.91 25.01
CA LYS A 533 7.00 -13.37 25.09
C LYS A 533 6.34 -13.88 26.39
N LYS A 534 6.52 -13.18 27.51
CA LYS A 534 5.90 -13.50 28.80
C LYS A 534 4.37 -13.57 28.72
N VAL A 535 3.76 -12.81 27.80
CA VAL A 535 2.31 -12.79 27.55
C VAL A 535 1.89 -13.43 26.22
N ASN A 536 2.75 -14.25 25.63
CA ASN A 536 2.52 -15.01 24.39
C ASN A 536 2.22 -14.17 23.15
N LEU A 537 2.70 -12.91 23.09
CA LEU A 537 2.65 -12.14 21.86
C LEU A 537 3.78 -12.57 20.92
N SER A 538 3.52 -12.56 19.61
CA SER A 538 4.43 -13.05 18.57
C SER A 538 4.47 -12.09 17.37
N PRO A 539 5.06 -10.89 17.51
CA PRO A 539 5.17 -9.94 16.41
C PRO A 539 6.06 -10.47 15.27
N ILE A 540 5.78 -10.02 14.04
CA ILE A 540 6.59 -10.34 12.86
C ILE A 540 7.78 -9.38 12.83
N LEU A 541 8.97 -9.85 13.22
CA LEU A 541 10.16 -9.03 13.48
C LEU A 541 11.15 -8.94 12.30
N VAL A 542 10.72 -9.14 11.05
CA VAL A 542 11.62 -9.23 9.88
C VAL A 542 12.57 -8.03 9.77
N ASN A 543 12.09 -6.80 9.95
CA ASN A 543 12.93 -5.61 9.87
C ASN A 543 13.98 -5.57 11.00
N LEU A 544 13.56 -5.89 12.23
CA LEU A 544 14.46 -5.98 13.37
C LEU A 544 15.48 -7.09 13.17
N GLN A 545 15.05 -8.26 12.71
CA GLN A 545 15.92 -9.41 12.41
C GLN A 545 17.00 -9.02 11.39
N ASN A 546 16.63 -8.43 10.25
CA ASN A 546 17.56 -7.96 9.24
C ASN A 546 18.56 -6.94 9.81
N SER A 547 18.05 -5.96 10.58
CA SER A 547 18.90 -4.92 11.14
C SER A 547 19.88 -5.43 12.18
N VAL A 548 19.45 -6.35 13.04
CA VAL A 548 20.32 -7.03 14.05
C VAL A 548 21.36 -7.89 13.34
N PHE A 549 20.98 -8.65 12.31
CA PHE A 549 21.89 -9.46 11.54
C PHE A 549 22.99 -8.64 10.87
N GLU A 550 22.64 -7.56 10.14
CA GLU A 550 23.60 -6.69 9.46
C GLU A 550 24.56 -6.00 10.45
N LEU A 551 24.03 -5.53 11.58
CA LEU A 551 24.87 -4.90 12.60
C LEU A 551 25.82 -5.93 13.24
N SER A 552 25.35 -7.11 13.59
CA SER A 552 26.15 -8.19 14.13
C SER A 552 27.27 -8.61 13.16
N ARG A 553 26.94 -8.76 11.89
CA ARG A 553 27.91 -9.04 10.82
C ARG A 553 28.99 -7.95 10.71
N ALA A 554 28.59 -6.67 10.72
CA ALA A 554 29.53 -5.55 10.65
C ALA A 554 30.46 -5.47 11.88
N MET A 555 29.99 -5.88 13.06
CA MET A 555 30.79 -5.88 14.28
C MET A 555 31.75 -7.07 14.33
N ILE A 556 31.30 -8.25 14.00
CA ILE A 556 32.13 -9.46 13.96
C ILE A 556 33.29 -9.28 12.97
N SER A 557 33.02 -8.68 11.78
CA SER A 557 34.04 -8.42 10.76
C SER A 557 35.08 -7.35 11.15
N LYS A 558 34.76 -6.44 12.09
CA LYS A 558 35.65 -5.34 12.55
C LYS A 558 36.44 -5.67 13.83
N SER A 559 36.13 -6.74 14.52
CA SER A 559 36.69 -7.06 15.85
C SER A 559 38.11 -7.63 15.77
N LYS A 560 39.10 -6.75 15.49
CA LYS A 560 40.53 -7.07 15.68
C LYS A 560 41.16 -6.50 16.95
N THR A 561 40.41 -5.74 17.77
CA THR A 561 40.89 -5.21 19.07
C THR A 561 39.74 -5.14 20.09
N PRO A 562 39.84 -5.81 21.25
CA PRO A 562 38.79 -5.74 22.27
C PRO A 562 38.89 -4.43 23.07
N VAL A 563 37.84 -3.63 22.98
CA VAL A 563 37.57 -2.54 23.93
C VAL A 563 36.33 -2.98 24.73
N ASP A 564 36.40 -2.93 26.05
CA ASP A 564 35.37 -3.48 26.98
C ASP A 564 33.92 -3.11 26.63
N ASN A 565 33.69 -1.91 26.11
CA ASN A 565 32.35 -1.48 25.71
C ASN A 565 31.84 -2.19 24.44
N HIS A 566 32.71 -2.55 23.51
CA HIS A 566 32.32 -3.29 22.30
C HIS A 566 31.92 -4.73 22.60
N GLN A 567 32.56 -5.36 23.61
CA GLN A 567 32.23 -6.72 24.00
C GLN A 567 30.81 -6.82 24.59
N ARG A 568 30.46 -5.93 25.52
CA ARG A 568 29.12 -5.90 26.12
C ARG A 568 28.01 -5.68 25.07
N MET A 569 28.28 -4.83 24.08
CA MET A 569 27.36 -4.57 23.00
C MET A 569 27.17 -5.81 22.11
N ALA A 570 28.27 -6.49 21.77
CA ALA A 570 28.24 -7.72 21.01
C ALA A 570 27.45 -8.80 21.74
N ASP A 571 27.65 -8.97 23.05
CA ASP A 571 26.96 -9.96 23.90
C ASP A 571 25.44 -9.66 23.96
N THR A 572 25.05 -8.38 24.07
CA THR A 572 23.63 -8.00 24.09
C THR A 572 22.98 -8.23 22.72
N LEU A 573 23.65 -7.89 21.62
CA LEU A 573 23.15 -8.14 20.28
C LEU A 573 23.03 -9.62 19.98
N GLU A 574 23.98 -10.44 20.43
CA GLU A 574 23.90 -11.91 20.31
C GLU A 574 22.71 -12.47 21.09
N THR A 575 22.47 -11.95 22.29
CA THR A 575 21.30 -12.31 23.08
C THR A 575 20.00 -11.93 22.36
N ILE A 576 19.91 -10.70 21.84
CA ILE A 576 18.76 -10.26 21.04
C ILE A 576 18.58 -11.18 19.82
N ALA A 577 19.65 -11.46 19.07
CA ALA A 577 19.61 -12.35 17.91
C ALA A 577 19.03 -13.72 18.27
N SER A 578 19.49 -14.31 19.37
CA SER A 578 18.95 -15.58 19.88
C SER A 578 17.47 -15.47 20.25
N GLU A 579 17.07 -14.39 20.92
CA GLU A 579 15.67 -14.18 21.32
C GLU A 579 14.73 -14.01 20.11
N ILE A 580 15.21 -13.48 19.00
CA ILE A 580 14.42 -13.29 17.77
C ILE A 580 14.69 -14.34 16.69
N ASN A 581 15.26 -15.49 17.08
CA ASN A 581 15.53 -16.65 16.22
C ASN A 581 16.49 -16.37 15.05
N ILE A 582 17.59 -15.63 15.30
CA ILE A 582 18.69 -15.46 14.35
C ILE A 582 19.87 -16.31 14.82
N ASP A 583 20.37 -17.19 13.96
CA ASP A 583 21.61 -17.92 14.18
C ASP A 583 22.80 -17.11 13.62
N LEU A 584 23.71 -16.70 14.49
CA LEU A 584 24.93 -15.97 14.16
C LEU A 584 26.16 -16.88 14.04
N SER A 585 26.02 -18.20 14.22
CA SER A 585 27.15 -19.18 14.22
C SER A 585 27.89 -19.17 12.88
N TYR A 586 27.16 -19.06 11.77
CA TYR A 586 27.74 -18.99 10.42
C TYR A 586 28.65 -17.79 10.22
N ILE A 587 28.21 -16.59 10.68
CA ILE A 587 29.03 -15.37 10.57
C ILE A 587 30.32 -15.50 11.39
N LYS A 588 30.26 -16.12 12.58
CA LYS A 588 31.42 -16.35 13.44
C LYS A 588 32.44 -17.26 12.79
N GLN A 589 32.00 -18.29 12.09
CA GLN A 589 32.88 -19.23 11.38
C GLN A 589 33.64 -18.58 10.21
N GLN A 590 32.98 -17.70 9.45
CA GLN A 590 33.61 -17.00 8.32
C GLN A 590 34.73 -15.99 8.73
N VAL A 591 34.72 -15.49 9.96
CA VAL A 591 35.74 -14.54 10.45
C VAL A 591 36.93 -15.25 11.09
N VAL A 592 36.77 -16.51 11.48
CA VAL A 592 37.85 -17.36 12.07
C VAL A 592 38.63 -18.09 10.98
N ALA A 593 38.06 -18.27 9.78
CA ALA A 593 38.75 -18.82 8.60
C ALA A 593 39.43 -17.70 7.82
#